data_0ac0dabb13205bce2164fe20bfd5e760
#
_entry.id   0ac0dabb13205bce2164fe20bfd5e760
#
_cell.length_a   1.000
_cell.length_b   1.000
_cell.length_c   1.000
_cell.angle_alpha   90.00
_cell.angle_beta   90.00
_cell.angle_gamma   90.00
#
_symmetry.space_group_name_H-M   'P 1'
#
loop_
_entity.id
_entity.type
_entity.pdbx_description
1 polymer ?
#
loop_
_entity_poly.entity_id
_entity_poly.type
_entity_poly.pdbx_seq_one_letter_code
_entity_poly.pdbx_strand_id
1 'polypeptide(L)'
;MRSPENVLESLKSKACNQSYKYERLYRNLYNPQFYLLAYQRIQAKPGNMTAGTDGKTIDGMGMARINALIEKMRDFSYQPNPARRTYIPKSNGKMRPLGIPSFDDKLIQEVVRLILESIYEPTFSDHSHGFRINKSCHTALKYVQKYFTGTKWFVEGDIKGCFDNVDHHVLIAILRKRIADEHFIGLLWKFLKAGYMEDWNYHNTYSGTPQGSIISPILANIYLNELDKFMAEYAEKFNCGERRKINPAFKKKLDVCRGKEQRLKRNISKMSEEEKEGLLAEIRELRRSLRSIPYSDQMDEGYKRVFYIRYADDFLIGVIGRKADAEQVKQDVGRFIRENLHLEMSEEKTLITHGHDFAKFLGYEVTIAKGECNKKTKTGATRRVNNGKVMLYVPHDKWVKRLLSYHALKIKHDKQNGNKEVWEPVRRTRLLHLDDLEILNQYNAEIRGLYNYYRLANNVSVLNNFYYVMRYSMLKTFAGKYRTRISRIIQKYRQGKDFVVEYPKKNGKVGKVLFYNDGFRRNTKVESGNPDIVARAVENYGRNSLIKRLQANQCEWCGAENVPLEIHHVRKLKDLSGRKQWEIAMIGRKRKTMALCVYCHDKLHAGKLD
;
A
#
# COMPACT_ATOMS: atom_id res chain seq x y z
N MET A 1 34.94 -11.68 4.07
CA MET A 1 34.04 -11.14 3.02
C MET A 1 33.55 -9.75 3.45
N ARG A 2 33.19 -8.85 2.51
CA ARG A 2 32.64 -7.53 2.86
C ARG A 2 31.26 -7.68 3.51
N SER A 3 30.88 -6.78 4.41
CA SER A 3 29.54 -6.79 5.00
C SER A 3 28.47 -6.54 3.92
N PRO A 4 27.26 -7.13 4.05
CA PRO A 4 26.17 -6.90 3.10
C PRO A 4 25.86 -5.41 2.92
N GLU A 5 25.88 -4.61 3.98
CA GLU A 5 25.58 -3.18 3.93
C GLU A 5 26.56 -2.45 3.00
N ASN A 6 27.85 -2.70 3.15
CA ASN A 6 28.90 -2.09 2.30
C ASN A 6 28.77 -2.51 0.84
N VAL A 7 28.37 -3.77 0.58
CA VAL A 7 28.14 -4.26 -0.78
C VAL A 7 26.93 -3.58 -1.39
N LEU A 8 25.79 -3.57 -0.68
CA LEU A 8 24.55 -2.97 -1.15
C LEU A 8 24.69 -1.46 -1.40
N GLU A 9 25.40 -0.74 -0.52
CA GLU A 9 25.67 0.69 -0.72
C GLU A 9 26.60 0.93 -1.94
N SER A 10 27.62 0.09 -2.13
CA SER A 10 28.48 0.14 -3.33
C SER A 10 27.72 -0.14 -4.62
N LEU A 11 26.72 -1.04 -4.61
CA LEU A 11 25.85 -1.27 -5.77
C LEU A 11 24.97 -0.03 -6.03
N LYS A 12 24.40 0.52 -4.98
CA LYS A 12 23.52 1.68 -5.05
C LYS A 12 24.22 2.94 -5.54
N SER A 13 25.47 3.20 -5.11
CA SER A 13 26.24 4.38 -5.54
C SER A 13 26.51 4.41 -7.06
N LYS A 14 26.57 3.24 -7.69
CA LYS A 14 26.77 3.10 -9.15
C LYS A 14 25.45 3.15 -9.94
N ALA A 15 24.30 3.08 -9.28
CA ALA A 15 23.00 2.97 -9.93
C ALA A 15 22.65 4.18 -10.81
N CYS A 16 23.07 5.39 -10.43
CA CYS A 16 22.82 6.62 -11.20
C CYS A 16 23.54 6.65 -12.55
N ASN A 17 24.65 5.91 -12.69
CA ASN A 17 25.33 5.76 -13.99
C ASN A 17 24.59 4.70 -14.84
N GLN A 18 23.81 5.16 -15.81
CA GLN A 18 22.99 4.27 -16.66
C GLN A 18 23.82 3.37 -17.58
N SER A 19 25.04 3.75 -17.95
CA SER A 19 25.93 2.94 -18.79
C SER A 19 26.68 1.86 -17.99
N TYR A 20 26.68 1.95 -16.64
CA TYR A 20 27.37 0.98 -15.81
C TYR A 20 26.65 -0.37 -15.81
N LYS A 21 27.38 -1.42 -16.17
CA LYS A 21 26.91 -2.82 -16.10
C LYS A 21 27.49 -3.50 -14.87
N TYR A 22 26.61 -4.16 -14.15
CA TYR A 22 26.98 -4.89 -12.94
C TYR A 22 27.48 -6.28 -13.29
N GLU A 23 28.70 -6.56 -12.86
CA GLU A 23 29.35 -7.86 -12.99
C GLU A 23 29.49 -8.52 -11.61
N ARG A 24 29.70 -9.83 -11.58
CA ARG A 24 30.02 -10.63 -10.40
C ARG A 24 29.01 -10.46 -9.26
N LEU A 25 27.72 -10.31 -9.57
CA LEU A 25 26.65 -10.21 -8.57
C LEU A 25 26.41 -11.56 -7.88
N TYR A 26 26.53 -12.65 -8.64
CA TYR A 26 26.29 -14.02 -8.17
C TYR A 26 27.19 -14.41 -6.99
N ARG A 27 28.43 -13.90 -6.94
CA ARG A 27 29.38 -14.17 -5.83
C ARG A 27 28.86 -13.72 -4.45
N ASN A 28 27.90 -12.79 -4.39
CA ASN A 28 27.32 -12.35 -3.13
C ASN A 28 26.48 -13.46 -2.48
N LEU A 29 26.02 -14.45 -3.27
CA LEU A 29 25.31 -15.65 -2.78
C LEU A 29 26.24 -16.65 -2.06
N TYR A 30 27.55 -16.43 -2.08
CA TYR A 30 28.53 -17.21 -1.31
C TYR A 30 28.77 -16.64 0.10
N ASN A 31 28.20 -15.46 0.39
CA ASN A 31 28.42 -14.78 1.64
C ASN A 31 27.30 -15.09 2.66
N PRO A 32 27.57 -15.84 3.74
CA PRO A 32 26.57 -16.24 4.73
C PRO A 32 25.92 -15.03 5.41
N GLN A 33 26.59 -13.87 5.48
CA GLN A 33 26.01 -12.67 6.09
C GLN A 33 24.79 -12.15 5.32
N PHE A 34 24.71 -12.35 3.98
CA PHE A 34 23.53 -12.01 3.21
C PHE A 34 22.33 -12.88 3.59
N TYR A 35 22.55 -14.16 3.87
CA TYR A 35 21.48 -15.08 4.32
C TYR A 35 21.00 -14.73 5.72
N LEU A 36 21.90 -14.36 6.62
CA LEU A 36 21.53 -13.89 7.96
C LEU A 36 20.71 -12.60 7.90
N LEU A 37 21.11 -11.64 7.06
CA LEU A 37 20.35 -10.41 6.82
C LEU A 37 18.97 -10.72 6.21
N ALA A 38 18.89 -11.59 5.20
CA ALA A 38 17.66 -12.03 4.59
C ALA A 38 16.74 -12.72 5.62
N TYR A 39 17.27 -13.62 6.41
CA TYR A 39 16.56 -14.31 7.48
C TYR A 39 15.97 -13.34 8.50
N GLN A 40 16.77 -12.37 8.97
CA GLN A 40 16.31 -11.33 9.88
C GLN A 40 15.10 -10.56 9.35
N ARG A 41 15.07 -10.28 8.05
CA ARG A 41 13.98 -9.51 7.39
C ARG A 41 12.70 -10.31 7.23
N ILE A 42 12.82 -11.60 6.88
CA ILE A 42 11.64 -12.39 6.57
C ILE A 42 11.07 -13.15 7.77
N GLN A 43 11.86 -13.41 8.83
CA GLN A 43 11.50 -14.30 9.93
C GLN A 43 10.17 -13.98 10.63
N ALA A 44 9.83 -12.69 10.76
CA ALA A 44 8.62 -12.28 11.46
C ALA A 44 7.32 -12.45 10.63
N LYS A 45 7.44 -12.76 9.32
CA LYS A 45 6.27 -12.88 8.43
C LYS A 45 5.49 -14.16 8.73
N PRO A 46 4.16 -14.08 8.98
CA PRO A 46 3.35 -15.24 9.40
C PRO A 46 3.38 -16.42 8.43
N GLY A 47 3.52 -16.15 7.12
CA GLY A 47 3.52 -17.18 6.07
C GLY A 47 4.75 -18.08 6.05
N ASN A 48 5.78 -17.82 6.87
CA ASN A 48 7.00 -18.63 6.87
C ASN A 48 6.90 -19.95 7.63
N MET A 49 5.87 -20.10 8.49
CA MET A 49 5.50 -21.37 9.10
C MET A 49 4.60 -22.23 8.18
N THR A 50 4.37 -21.80 6.95
CA THR A 50 3.63 -22.58 5.95
C THR A 50 4.64 -23.24 5.03
N ALA A 51 4.63 -24.58 5.00
CA ALA A 51 5.56 -25.37 4.19
C ALA A 51 5.32 -25.15 2.68
N GLY A 52 6.41 -25.17 1.92
CA GLY A 52 6.38 -25.31 0.47
C GLY A 52 6.06 -26.73 0.02
N THR A 53 6.50 -27.11 -1.17
CA THR A 53 6.38 -28.49 -1.72
C THR A 53 7.36 -29.46 -1.06
N ASP A 54 8.48 -28.96 -0.54
CA ASP A 54 9.51 -29.72 0.16
C ASP A 54 9.18 -30.03 1.62
N GLY A 55 8.02 -29.61 2.11
CA GLY A 55 7.60 -29.78 3.51
C GLY A 55 8.35 -28.90 4.51
N LYS A 56 9.37 -28.17 4.10
CA LYS A 56 10.20 -27.34 4.99
C LYS A 56 9.57 -25.99 5.31
N THR A 57 9.76 -25.55 6.54
CA THR A 57 9.35 -24.24 7.02
C THR A 57 10.57 -23.43 7.48
N ILE A 58 10.33 -22.28 8.11
CA ILE A 58 11.38 -21.50 8.77
C ILE A 58 11.99 -22.21 9.98
N ASP A 59 11.31 -23.20 10.54
CA ASP A 59 11.78 -23.95 11.70
C ASP A 59 13.05 -24.75 11.36
N GLY A 60 13.94 -24.95 12.31
CA GLY A 60 15.23 -25.59 12.08
C GLY A 60 16.22 -24.71 11.28
N MET A 61 16.06 -23.38 11.29
CA MET A 61 17.00 -22.49 10.61
C MET A 61 18.29 -22.34 11.42
N GLY A 62 19.41 -22.73 10.81
CA GLY A 62 20.74 -22.69 11.42
C GLY A 62 21.84 -22.41 10.41
N MET A 63 23.08 -22.26 10.90
CA MET A 63 24.24 -22.02 10.03
C MET A 63 24.54 -23.22 9.12
N ALA A 64 24.30 -24.46 9.57
CA ALA A 64 24.48 -25.65 8.75
C ALA A 64 23.59 -25.61 7.51
N ARG A 65 22.31 -25.23 7.65
CA ARG A 65 21.35 -25.08 6.55
C ARG A 65 21.77 -23.96 5.58
N ILE A 66 22.27 -22.81 6.10
CA ILE A 66 22.83 -21.72 5.27
C ILE A 66 24.02 -22.20 4.46
N ASN A 67 24.99 -22.90 5.12
CA ASN A 67 26.20 -23.38 4.46
C ASN A 67 25.86 -24.40 3.36
N ALA A 68 24.91 -25.32 3.61
CA ALA A 68 24.44 -26.25 2.60
C ALA A 68 23.83 -25.57 1.36
N LEU A 69 23.12 -24.44 1.55
CA LEU A 69 22.63 -23.63 0.44
C LEU A 69 23.76 -22.93 -0.31
N ILE A 70 24.77 -22.41 0.40
CA ILE A 70 25.95 -21.77 -0.20
C ILE A 70 26.74 -22.75 -1.05
N GLU A 71 26.94 -24.00 -0.60
CA GLU A 71 27.63 -25.01 -1.42
C GLU A 71 26.86 -25.29 -2.71
N LYS A 72 25.52 -25.43 -2.66
CA LYS A 72 24.69 -25.54 -3.87
C LYS A 72 24.76 -24.33 -4.79
N MET A 73 25.07 -23.14 -4.27
CA MET A 73 25.31 -21.96 -5.11
C MET A 73 26.69 -21.98 -5.73
N ARG A 74 27.74 -22.47 -5.04
CA ARG A 74 29.11 -22.55 -5.52
C ARG A 74 29.29 -23.54 -6.67
N ASP A 75 28.63 -24.69 -6.57
CA ASP A 75 28.66 -25.74 -7.59
C ASP A 75 27.56 -25.59 -8.67
N PHE A 76 26.76 -24.51 -8.60
CA PHE A 76 25.64 -24.21 -9.49
C PHE A 76 24.53 -25.28 -9.52
N SER A 77 24.54 -26.24 -8.59
CA SER A 77 23.55 -27.33 -8.51
C SER A 77 22.20 -26.89 -7.97
N TYR A 78 22.11 -25.68 -7.41
CA TYR A 78 20.86 -25.18 -6.86
C TYR A 78 19.74 -25.11 -7.91
N GLN A 79 18.61 -25.75 -7.58
CA GLN A 79 17.36 -25.67 -8.32
C GLN A 79 16.23 -25.26 -7.35
N PRO A 80 15.46 -24.21 -7.68
CA PRO A 80 14.29 -23.83 -6.89
C PRO A 80 13.23 -24.92 -6.94
N ASN A 81 12.54 -25.13 -5.81
CA ASN A 81 11.39 -26.02 -5.78
C ASN A 81 10.17 -25.36 -6.46
N PRO A 82 9.28 -26.15 -7.11
CA PRO A 82 8.01 -25.63 -7.57
C PRO A 82 7.21 -25.01 -6.43
N ALA A 83 6.56 -23.87 -6.65
CA ALA A 83 5.74 -23.25 -5.63
C ALA A 83 4.47 -24.08 -5.37
N ARG A 84 4.10 -24.29 -4.11
CA ARG A 84 2.82 -24.93 -3.78
C ARG A 84 1.67 -23.98 -4.02
N ARG A 85 0.75 -24.33 -4.92
CA ARG A 85 -0.41 -23.50 -5.27
C ARG A 85 -1.49 -23.57 -4.19
N THR A 86 -2.08 -22.43 -3.89
CA THR A 86 -3.26 -22.30 -3.01
C THR A 86 -4.12 -21.15 -3.52
N TYR A 87 -5.38 -21.10 -3.09
CA TYR A 87 -6.32 -20.09 -3.57
C TYR A 87 -6.84 -19.23 -2.42
N ILE A 88 -6.91 -17.92 -2.67
CA ILE A 88 -7.48 -16.94 -1.74
C ILE A 88 -8.70 -16.29 -2.40
N PRO A 89 -9.87 -16.25 -1.72
CA PRO A 89 -11.07 -15.63 -2.29
C PRO A 89 -10.88 -14.10 -2.45
N LYS A 90 -11.23 -13.59 -3.63
CA LYS A 90 -11.33 -12.15 -3.90
C LYS A 90 -12.70 -11.63 -3.44
N SER A 91 -12.80 -10.30 -3.26
CA SER A 91 -14.05 -9.63 -2.87
C SER A 91 -15.21 -9.78 -3.89
N ASN A 92 -14.90 -10.17 -5.11
CA ASN A 92 -15.89 -10.45 -6.20
C ASN A 92 -16.25 -11.93 -6.33
N GLY A 93 -15.88 -12.78 -5.38
CA GLY A 93 -16.14 -14.22 -5.41
C GLY A 93 -15.17 -15.04 -6.26
N LYS A 94 -14.36 -14.43 -7.13
CA LYS A 94 -13.30 -15.13 -7.87
C LYS A 94 -12.15 -15.53 -6.96
N MET A 95 -11.47 -16.60 -7.27
CA MET A 95 -10.30 -17.06 -6.53
C MET A 95 -9.02 -16.40 -7.08
N ARG A 96 -8.08 -16.06 -6.18
CA ARG A 96 -6.74 -15.60 -6.55
C ARG A 96 -5.77 -16.74 -6.30
N PRO A 97 -5.05 -17.23 -7.32
CA PRO A 97 -3.99 -18.19 -7.11
C PRO A 97 -2.81 -17.55 -6.36
N LEU A 98 -2.25 -18.26 -5.39
CA LEU A 98 -1.08 -17.86 -4.63
C LEU A 98 -0.08 -19.01 -4.65
N GLY A 99 1.16 -18.76 -5.05
CA GLY A 99 2.27 -19.71 -4.94
C GLY A 99 2.99 -19.56 -3.61
N ILE A 100 3.20 -20.66 -2.91
CA ILE A 100 3.98 -20.71 -1.66
C ILE A 100 5.32 -21.36 -1.97
N PRO A 101 6.43 -20.58 -2.13
CA PRO A 101 7.76 -21.12 -2.32
C PRO A 101 8.24 -21.85 -1.05
N SER A 102 9.20 -22.77 -1.17
CA SER A 102 9.88 -23.34 -0.03
C SER A 102 10.60 -22.27 0.78
N PHE A 103 10.91 -22.57 2.05
CA PHE A 103 11.56 -21.54 2.88
C PHE A 103 12.99 -21.24 2.41
N ASP A 104 13.71 -22.24 1.94
CA ASP A 104 15.05 -22.06 1.38
C ASP A 104 15.03 -21.16 0.14
N ASP A 105 14.05 -21.36 -0.74
CA ASP A 105 13.85 -20.50 -1.92
C ASP A 105 13.49 -19.06 -1.51
N LYS A 106 12.62 -18.88 -0.50
CA LYS A 106 12.31 -17.55 0.04
C LYS A 106 13.55 -16.83 0.56
N LEU A 107 14.46 -17.55 1.19
CA LEU A 107 15.70 -17.00 1.75
C LEU A 107 16.62 -16.49 0.63
N ILE A 108 16.84 -17.31 -0.40
CA ILE A 108 17.66 -16.95 -1.56
C ILE A 108 17.01 -15.81 -2.34
N GLN A 109 15.69 -15.88 -2.56
CA GLN A 109 14.94 -14.82 -3.21
C GLN A 109 15.06 -13.48 -2.47
N GLU A 110 15.13 -13.49 -1.13
CA GLU A 110 15.33 -12.25 -0.37
C GLU A 110 16.75 -11.69 -0.57
N VAL A 111 17.78 -12.54 -0.66
CA VAL A 111 19.15 -12.09 -1.00
C VAL A 111 19.16 -11.46 -2.39
N VAL A 112 18.58 -12.13 -3.39
CA VAL A 112 18.46 -11.62 -4.76
C VAL A 112 17.68 -10.31 -4.79
N ARG A 113 16.59 -10.21 -4.05
CA ARG A 113 15.77 -8.99 -3.95
C ARG A 113 16.57 -7.82 -3.39
N LEU A 114 17.40 -8.02 -2.36
CA LEU A 114 18.26 -6.99 -1.78
C LEU A 114 19.26 -6.43 -2.81
N ILE A 115 19.84 -7.32 -3.61
CA ILE A 115 20.78 -6.94 -4.69
C ILE A 115 20.06 -6.14 -5.78
N LEU A 116 18.92 -6.65 -6.27
CA LEU A 116 18.12 -5.97 -7.31
C LEU A 116 17.59 -4.62 -6.82
N GLU A 117 17.10 -4.54 -5.56
CA GLU A 117 16.62 -3.29 -4.96
C GLU A 117 17.73 -2.23 -4.93
N SER A 118 18.96 -2.59 -4.57
CA SER A 118 20.08 -1.65 -4.53
C SER A 118 20.46 -1.13 -5.92
N ILE A 119 20.26 -1.94 -6.97
CA ILE A 119 20.56 -1.56 -8.36
C ILE A 119 19.44 -0.69 -8.96
N TYR A 120 18.17 -1.08 -8.76
CA TYR A 120 17.05 -0.50 -9.51
C TYR A 120 16.27 0.57 -8.75
N GLU A 121 16.17 0.51 -7.41
CA GLU A 121 15.39 1.50 -6.63
C GLU A 121 15.80 2.95 -6.90
N PRO A 122 17.10 3.30 -7.03
CA PRO A 122 17.50 4.66 -7.35
C PRO A 122 17.10 5.13 -8.75
N THR A 123 16.81 4.20 -9.67
CA THR A 123 16.50 4.49 -11.08
C THR A 123 15.01 4.48 -11.41
N PHE A 124 14.20 4.05 -10.48
CA PHE A 124 12.75 4.05 -10.67
C PHE A 124 12.17 5.45 -10.70
N SER A 125 11.20 5.64 -11.59
CA SER A 125 10.44 6.88 -11.68
C SER A 125 9.80 7.26 -10.33
N ASP A 126 9.78 8.56 -10.02
CA ASP A 126 9.06 9.09 -8.85
C ASP A 126 7.53 8.89 -8.93
N HIS A 127 7.02 8.61 -10.11
CA HIS A 127 5.61 8.33 -10.37
C HIS A 127 5.21 6.89 -10.07
N SER A 128 6.18 6.00 -9.81
CA SER A 128 5.95 4.60 -9.41
C SER A 128 5.92 4.46 -7.89
N HIS A 129 4.87 3.87 -7.33
CA HIS A 129 4.65 3.82 -5.88
C HIS A 129 4.47 2.42 -5.29
N GLY A 130 4.04 1.41 -5.96
CA GLY A 130 3.80 0.08 -5.38
C GLY A 130 5.08 -0.65 -4.97
N PHE A 131 5.09 -1.31 -3.82
CA PHE A 131 6.19 -2.17 -3.33
C PHE A 131 7.57 -1.51 -3.23
N ARG A 132 7.63 -0.20 -3.06
CA ARG A 132 8.87 0.56 -3.00
C ARG A 132 9.13 1.15 -1.61
N ILE A 133 10.41 1.39 -1.29
CA ILE A 133 10.83 1.99 -0.03
C ILE A 133 10.30 3.44 0.08
N ASN A 134 9.73 3.79 1.23
CA ASN A 134 9.15 5.12 1.51
C ASN A 134 8.00 5.53 0.58
N LYS A 135 7.48 4.63 -0.24
CA LYS A 135 6.30 4.83 -1.08
C LYS A 135 5.13 4.02 -0.53
N SER A 136 3.91 4.52 -0.71
CA SER A 136 2.68 3.86 -0.25
C SER A 136 1.48 4.34 -1.06
N CYS A 137 0.31 3.75 -0.87
CA CYS A 137 -0.93 4.24 -1.48
C CYS A 137 -1.19 5.71 -1.09
N HIS A 138 -0.86 6.11 0.14
CA HIS A 138 -1.01 7.50 0.57
C HIS A 138 -0.04 8.46 -0.11
N THR A 139 1.20 8.05 -0.39
CA THR A 139 2.14 8.90 -1.15
C THR A 139 1.67 9.07 -2.59
N ALA A 140 1.12 8.02 -3.21
CA ALA A 140 0.52 8.09 -4.54
C ALA A 140 -0.69 9.03 -4.58
N LEU A 141 -1.63 8.88 -3.65
CA LEU A 141 -2.81 9.74 -3.56
C LEU A 141 -2.46 11.20 -3.28
N LYS A 142 -1.43 11.48 -2.48
CA LYS A 142 -0.91 12.84 -2.28
C LYS A 142 -0.30 13.41 -3.54
N TYR A 143 0.41 12.59 -4.31
CA TYR A 143 0.92 13.00 -5.61
C TYR A 143 -0.23 13.43 -6.53
N VAL A 144 -1.29 12.61 -6.62
CA VAL A 144 -2.51 12.96 -7.38
C VAL A 144 -3.10 14.27 -6.88
N GLN A 145 -3.27 14.46 -5.57
CA GLN A 145 -3.81 15.71 -5.00
C GLN A 145 -2.97 16.95 -5.33
N LYS A 146 -1.66 16.79 -5.44
CA LYS A 146 -0.74 17.90 -5.68
C LYS A 146 -0.65 18.28 -7.16
N TYR A 147 -0.53 17.27 -8.04
CA TYR A 147 -0.14 17.51 -9.44
C TYR A 147 -1.29 17.39 -10.44
N PHE A 148 -2.34 16.61 -10.18
CA PHE A 148 -3.45 16.41 -11.11
C PHE A 148 -4.48 17.56 -11.09
N THR A 149 -4.10 18.72 -10.60
CA THR A 149 -4.98 19.89 -10.51
C THR A 149 -5.41 20.35 -11.91
N GLY A 150 -6.71 20.54 -12.10
CA GLY A 150 -7.28 21.01 -13.36
C GLY A 150 -7.43 19.95 -14.44
N THR A 151 -7.18 18.67 -14.13
CA THR A 151 -7.46 17.53 -15.00
C THR A 151 -8.90 17.57 -15.50
N LYS A 152 -9.09 17.31 -16.80
CA LYS A 152 -10.41 17.25 -17.45
C LYS A 152 -10.89 15.80 -17.61
N TRP A 153 -9.97 14.89 -17.87
CA TRP A 153 -10.24 13.48 -18.08
C TRP A 153 -9.27 12.64 -17.29
N PHE A 154 -9.79 11.65 -16.58
CA PHE A 154 -9.01 10.58 -15.97
C PHE A 154 -9.05 9.35 -16.86
N VAL A 155 -7.91 8.74 -17.12
CA VAL A 155 -7.80 7.39 -17.66
C VAL A 155 -7.41 6.48 -16.51
N GLU A 156 -8.36 5.66 -16.08
CA GLU A 156 -8.15 4.62 -15.06
C GLU A 156 -7.56 3.41 -15.77
N GLY A 157 -6.38 2.96 -15.39
CA GLY A 157 -5.71 1.85 -16.06
C GLY A 157 -5.43 0.69 -15.11
N ASP A 158 -5.71 -0.53 -15.58
CA ASP A 158 -5.42 -1.79 -14.88
C ASP A 158 -4.83 -2.77 -15.90
N ILE A 159 -3.69 -3.38 -15.58
CA ILE A 159 -3.06 -4.38 -16.44
C ILE A 159 -3.60 -5.75 -16.07
N LYS A 160 -4.17 -6.45 -17.06
CA LYS A 160 -4.82 -7.75 -16.87
C LYS A 160 -3.80 -8.81 -16.45
N GLY A 161 -3.93 -9.30 -15.20
CA GLY A 161 -3.08 -10.38 -14.71
C GLY A 161 -1.59 -10.09 -14.80
N CYS A 162 -1.16 -8.85 -14.53
CA CYS A 162 0.22 -8.39 -14.74
C CYS A 162 1.26 -9.38 -14.23
N PHE A 163 1.13 -9.85 -12.97
CA PHE A 163 2.08 -10.79 -12.37
C PHE A 163 2.09 -12.16 -13.05
N ASP A 164 0.97 -12.58 -13.61
CA ASP A 164 0.81 -13.90 -14.24
C ASP A 164 1.21 -13.89 -15.73
N ASN A 165 1.33 -12.69 -16.34
CA ASN A 165 1.55 -12.53 -17.77
C ASN A 165 2.89 -11.86 -18.13
N VAL A 166 3.77 -11.57 -17.16
CA VAL A 166 5.10 -11.01 -17.45
C VAL A 166 5.85 -11.93 -18.43
N ASP A 167 6.26 -11.41 -19.58
CA ASP A 167 7.09 -12.15 -20.52
C ASP A 167 8.51 -12.31 -19.97
N HIS A 168 8.95 -13.55 -19.78
CA HIS A 168 10.26 -13.87 -19.20
C HIS A 168 11.40 -13.37 -20.07
N HIS A 169 11.29 -13.47 -21.41
CA HIS A 169 12.35 -13.04 -22.34
C HIS A 169 12.49 -11.53 -22.32
N VAL A 170 11.38 -10.78 -22.35
CA VAL A 170 11.38 -9.32 -22.25
C VAL A 170 11.97 -8.89 -20.91
N LEU A 171 11.57 -9.53 -19.79
CA LEU A 171 12.10 -9.22 -18.47
C LEU A 171 13.61 -9.43 -18.41
N ILE A 172 14.10 -10.55 -18.90
CA ILE A 172 15.54 -10.85 -18.93
C ILE A 172 16.31 -9.88 -19.85
N ALA A 173 15.74 -9.51 -20.99
CA ALA A 173 16.34 -8.51 -21.87
C ALA A 173 16.47 -7.14 -21.16
N ILE A 174 15.44 -6.73 -20.38
CA ILE A 174 15.49 -5.51 -19.55
C ILE A 174 16.60 -5.62 -18.50
N LEU A 175 16.69 -6.75 -17.79
CA LEU A 175 17.71 -6.99 -16.77
C LEU A 175 19.13 -6.95 -17.35
N ARG A 176 19.37 -7.55 -18.52
CA ARG A 176 20.67 -7.55 -19.22
C ARG A 176 21.13 -6.15 -19.69
N LYS A 177 20.23 -5.17 -19.78
CA LYS A 177 20.64 -3.77 -20.00
C LYS A 177 21.59 -3.27 -18.90
N ARG A 178 21.44 -3.76 -17.66
CA ARG A 178 22.20 -3.33 -16.48
C ARG A 178 23.07 -4.42 -15.85
N ILE A 179 22.76 -5.69 -16.05
CA ILE A 179 23.43 -6.84 -15.42
C ILE A 179 24.15 -7.65 -16.50
N ALA A 180 25.47 -7.75 -16.39
CA ALA A 180 26.34 -8.53 -17.28
C ALA A 180 26.72 -9.90 -16.69
N ASP A 181 26.29 -10.22 -15.46
CA ASP A 181 26.55 -11.48 -14.77
C ASP A 181 25.54 -12.56 -15.22
N GLU A 182 25.93 -13.41 -16.16
CA GLU A 182 25.08 -14.46 -16.71
C GLU A 182 24.74 -15.56 -15.67
N HIS A 183 25.58 -15.83 -14.68
CA HIS A 183 25.23 -16.75 -13.59
C HIS A 183 24.08 -16.19 -12.73
N PHE A 184 24.10 -14.89 -12.48
CA PHE A 184 23.01 -14.22 -11.77
C PHE A 184 21.72 -14.19 -12.59
N ILE A 185 21.82 -13.91 -13.90
CA ILE A 185 20.68 -14.00 -14.83
C ILE A 185 20.16 -15.44 -14.92
N GLY A 186 21.05 -16.44 -14.98
CA GLY A 186 20.68 -17.85 -14.97
C GLY A 186 19.89 -18.27 -13.73
N LEU A 187 20.25 -17.74 -12.55
CA LEU A 187 19.50 -17.97 -11.32
C LEU A 187 18.09 -17.36 -11.40
N LEU A 188 17.95 -16.15 -11.95
CA LEU A 188 16.65 -15.53 -12.16
C LEU A 188 15.78 -16.36 -13.12
N TRP A 189 16.36 -16.90 -14.19
CA TRP A 189 15.69 -17.84 -15.08
C TRP A 189 15.20 -19.10 -14.35
N LYS A 190 16.02 -19.68 -13.47
CA LYS A 190 15.62 -20.84 -12.66
C LYS A 190 14.40 -20.51 -11.79
N PHE A 191 14.35 -19.32 -11.16
CA PHE A 191 13.17 -18.90 -10.38
C PHE A 191 11.92 -18.67 -11.24
N LEU A 192 12.05 -18.08 -12.40
CA LEU A 192 10.93 -17.84 -13.32
C LEU A 192 10.34 -19.14 -13.87
N LYS A 193 11.19 -20.15 -14.13
CA LYS A 193 10.81 -21.45 -14.68
C LYS A 193 10.52 -22.54 -13.64
N ALA A 194 10.61 -22.22 -12.33
CA ALA A 194 10.47 -23.22 -11.27
C ALA A 194 9.11 -23.95 -11.26
N GLY A 195 8.08 -23.39 -11.89
CA GLY A 195 6.76 -23.98 -11.95
C GLY A 195 5.97 -23.91 -10.64
N TYR A 196 4.87 -24.63 -10.61
CA TYR A 196 4.06 -24.79 -9.39
C TYR A 196 3.44 -26.19 -9.32
N MET A 197 3.12 -26.59 -8.10
CA MET A 197 2.40 -27.83 -7.80
C MET A 197 0.96 -27.50 -7.41
N GLU A 198 0.00 -28.10 -8.10
CA GLU A 198 -1.43 -28.01 -7.81
C GLU A 198 -2.02 -29.43 -7.82
N ASP A 199 -2.71 -29.81 -6.77
CA ASP A 199 -3.31 -31.15 -6.61
C ASP A 199 -2.32 -32.28 -6.93
N TRP A 200 -1.06 -32.13 -6.45
CA TRP A 200 0.07 -33.05 -6.69
C TRP A 200 0.56 -33.15 -8.14
N ASN A 201 0.02 -32.34 -9.04
CA ASN A 201 0.48 -32.24 -10.42
C ASN A 201 1.44 -31.05 -10.60
N TYR A 202 2.53 -31.30 -11.32
CA TYR A 202 3.48 -30.23 -11.69
C TYR A 202 3.00 -29.48 -12.92
N HIS A 203 3.08 -28.17 -12.86
CA HIS A 203 2.76 -27.26 -13.96
C HIS A 203 3.96 -26.36 -14.26
N ASN A 204 4.32 -26.29 -15.52
CA ASN A 204 5.35 -25.37 -15.99
C ASN A 204 4.85 -23.91 -15.95
N THR A 205 5.77 -22.98 -15.68
CA THR A 205 5.51 -21.55 -15.79
C THR A 205 6.16 -21.02 -17.08
N TYR A 206 5.34 -20.69 -18.06
CA TYR A 206 5.81 -20.15 -19.35
C TYR A 206 5.86 -18.62 -19.34
N SER A 207 5.06 -17.98 -18.51
CA SER A 207 5.00 -16.54 -18.28
C SER A 207 4.72 -16.25 -16.81
N GLY A 208 4.94 -15.01 -16.41
CA GLY A 208 4.60 -14.51 -15.10
C GLY A 208 5.65 -14.75 -14.03
N THR A 209 5.44 -14.05 -12.95
CA THR A 209 6.19 -14.19 -11.70
C THR A 209 5.25 -14.79 -10.65
N PRO A 210 5.59 -15.91 -9.98
CA PRO A 210 4.68 -16.56 -9.06
C PRO A 210 4.14 -15.60 -8.00
N GLN A 211 2.81 -15.41 -7.95
CA GLN A 211 2.19 -14.58 -6.91
C GLN A 211 2.46 -15.20 -5.55
N GLY A 212 3.20 -14.47 -4.69
CA GLY A 212 3.65 -14.95 -3.37
C GLY A 212 5.17 -15.16 -3.28
N SER A 213 5.89 -15.11 -4.39
CA SER A 213 7.35 -15.06 -4.42
C SER A 213 7.87 -13.72 -3.90
N ILE A 214 9.01 -13.73 -3.19
CA ILE A 214 9.61 -12.54 -2.59
C ILE A 214 10.18 -11.59 -3.64
N ILE A 215 10.68 -12.15 -4.76
CA ILE A 215 11.28 -11.34 -5.84
C ILE A 215 10.24 -10.79 -6.83
N SER A 216 9.03 -11.33 -6.89
CA SER A 216 8.02 -10.93 -7.90
C SER A 216 7.71 -9.43 -7.88
N PRO A 217 7.56 -8.76 -6.72
CA PRO A 217 7.27 -7.32 -6.70
C PRO A 217 8.38 -6.46 -7.31
N ILE A 218 9.65 -6.78 -7.05
CA ILE A 218 10.77 -6.00 -7.62
C ILE A 218 10.92 -6.27 -9.12
N LEU A 219 10.75 -7.51 -9.56
CA LEU A 219 10.78 -7.86 -10.99
C LEU A 219 9.64 -7.18 -11.76
N ALA A 220 8.42 -7.17 -11.21
CA ALA A 220 7.30 -6.44 -11.81
C ALA A 220 7.58 -4.92 -11.89
N ASN A 221 8.18 -4.33 -10.86
CA ASN A 221 8.55 -2.92 -10.91
C ASN A 221 9.66 -2.63 -11.94
N ILE A 222 10.64 -3.51 -12.10
CA ILE A 222 11.68 -3.40 -13.15
C ILE A 222 11.03 -3.47 -14.54
N TYR A 223 10.11 -4.40 -14.73
CA TYR A 223 9.39 -4.59 -15.99
C TYR A 223 8.54 -3.38 -16.34
N LEU A 224 7.70 -2.93 -15.42
CA LEU A 224 6.80 -1.80 -15.63
C LEU A 224 7.50 -0.43 -15.60
N ASN A 225 8.78 -0.36 -15.21
CA ASN A 225 9.55 0.88 -15.32
C ASN A 225 9.77 1.30 -16.77
N GLU A 226 9.69 0.38 -17.74
CA GLU A 226 9.71 0.74 -19.16
C GLU A 226 8.45 1.54 -19.54
N LEU A 227 7.28 1.20 -18.96
CA LEU A 227 6.07 2.02 -19.10
C LEU A 227 6.24 3.40 -18.43
N ASP A 228 6.89 3.47 -17.27
CA ASP A 228 7.13 4.74 -16.58
C ASP A 228 8.04 5.67 -17.43
N LYS A 229 9.05 5.11 -18.11
CA LYS A 229 9.92 5.85 -19.06
C LYS A 229 9.12 6.33 -20.27
N PHE A 230 8.35 5.43 -20.89
CA PHE A 230 7.49 5.80 -22.01
C PHE A 230 6.55 6.95 -21.65
N MET A 231 5.94 6.90 -20.48
CA MET A 231 5.03 7.96 -20.03
C MET A 231 5.75 9.29 -19.76
N ALA A 232 6.99 9.27 -19.32
CA ALA A 232 7.80 10.49 -19.17
C ALA A 232 8.07 11.14 -20.55
N GLU A 233 8.55 10.38 -21.52
CA GLU A 233 8.79 10.85 -22.89
C GLU A 233 7.48 11.28 -23.58
N TYR A 234 6.41 10.55 -23.37
CA TYR A 234 5.08 10.88 -23.88
C TYR A 234 4.59 12.21 -23.32
N ALA A 235 4.79 12.45 -22.01
CA ALA A 235 4.43 13.70 -21.39
C ALA A 235 5.20 14.90 -21.97
N GLU A 236 6.48 14.76 -22.24
CA GLU A 236 7.29 15.80 -22.88
C GLU A 236 6.75 16.18 -24.27
N LYS A 237 6.36 15.20 -25.07
CA LYS A 237 5.80 15.42 -26.42
C LYS A 237 4.38 15.95 -26.40
N PHE A 238 3.55 15.50 -25.47
CA PHE A 238 2.13 15.84 -25.37
C PHE A 238 1.90 17.22 -24.76
N ASN A 239 2.71 17.63 -23.78
CA ASN A 239 2.52 18.86 -23.05
C ASN A 239 2.78 20.08 -23.96
N CYS A 240 1.79 20.96 -24.04
CA CYS A 240 1.81 22.14 -24.91
C CYS A 240 1.40 23.40 -24.14
N GLY A 241 2.02 24.53 -24.46
CA GLY A 241 1.74 25.84 -23.87
C GLY A 241 2.27 26.01 -22.43
N GLU A 242 2.72 27.20 -22.06
CA GLU A 242 3.17 27.47 -20.68
C GLU A 242 2.00 27.79 -19.74
N ARG A 243 1.04 28.58 -20.18
CA ARG A 243 -0.12 29.04 -19.41
C ARG A 243 -1.37 29.04 -20.29
N ARG A 244 -2.51 28.75 -19.66
CA ARG A 244 -3.81 28.88 -20.32
C ARG A 244 -4.08 30.35 -20.66
N LYS A 245 -4.70 30.59 -21.79
CA LYS A 245 -5.21 31.92 -22.19
C LYS A 245 -6.20 32.44 -21.15
N ILE A 246 -6.30 33.76 -21.06
CA ILE A 246 -7.32 34.39 -20.23
C ILE A 246 -8.68 34.15 -20.87
N ASN A 247 -9.66 33.78 -20.07
CA ASN A 247 -11.03 33.60 -20.52
C ASN A 247 -11.55 34.90 -21.19
N PRO A 248 -12.01 34.87 -22.45
CA PRO A 248 -12.47 36.06 -23.15
C PRO A 248 -13.56 36.83 -22.41
N ALA A 249 -14.52 36.13 -21.80
CA ALA A 249 -15.58 36.72 -20.99
C ALA A 249 -15.04 37.41 -19.73
N PHE A 250 -14.02 36.83 -19.09
CA PHE A 250 -13.34 37.45 -17.95
C PHE A 250 -12.58 38.70 -18.39
N LYS A 251 -11.82 38.63 -19.50
CA LYS A 251 -11.04 39.72 -20.04
C LYS A 251 -11.93 40.91 -20.38
N LYS A 252 -13.02 40.68 -21.12
CA LYS A 252 -14.00 41.75 -21.48
C LYS A 252 -14.53 42.48 -20.25
N LYS A 253 -14.97 41.73 -19.22
CA LYS A 253 -15.47 42.37 -17.98
C LYS A 253 -14.37 43.05 -17.17
N LEU A 254 -13.15 42.52 -17.18
CA LEU A 254 -12.00 43.12 -16.50
C LEU A 254 -11.63 44.44 -17.13
N ASP A 255 -11.63 44.53 -18.47
CA ASP A 255 -11.29 45.73 -19.20
C ASP A 255 -12.34 46.83 -18.96
N VAL A 256 -13.65 46.48 -18.93
CA VAL A 256 -14.71 47.41 -18.52
C VAL A 256 -14.52 47.90 -17.08
N CYS A 257 -14.19 47.01 -16.16
CA CYS A 257 -13.95 47.38 -14.76
C CYS A 257 -12.75 48.32 -14.62
N ARG A 258 -11.64 48.01 -15.30
CA ARG A 258 -10.44 48.87 -15.34
C ARG A 258 -10.71 50.24 -15.96
N GLY A 259 -11.48 50.31 -17.04
CA GLY A 259 -11.90 51.58 -17.66
C GLY A 259 -12.66 52.46 -16.69
N LYS A 260 -13.62 51.89 -15.94
CA LYS A 260 -14.38 52.62 -14.90
C LYS A 260 -13.50 53.05 -13.73
N GLU A 261 -12.57 52.22 -13.29
CA GLU A 261 -11.59 52.57 -12.25
C GLU A 261 -10.65 53.71 -12.70
N GLN A 262 -10.20 53.69 -13.93
CA GLN A 262 -9.40 54.78 -14.51
C GLN A 262 -10.20 56.09 -14.65
N ARG A 263 -11.48 55.99 -15.07
CA ARG A 263 -12.39 57.15 -15.13
C ARG A 263 -12.57 57.78 -13.75
N LEU A 264 -12.79 56.96 -12.73
CA LEU A 264 -12.89 57.40 -11.33
C LEU A 264 -11.62 58.13 -10.89
N LYS A 265 -10.44 57.54 -11.14
CA LYS A 265 -9.16 58.12 -10.76
C LYS A 265 -8.88 59.46 -11.47
N ARG A 266 -9.19 59.59 -12.76
CA ARG A 266 -8.93 60.81 -13.54
C ARG A 266 -9.87 61.95 -13.19
N ASN A 267 -11.12 61.66 -12.85
CA ASN A 267 -12.15 62.66 -12.69
C ASN A 267 -12.61 62.84 -11.23
N ILE A 268 -11.91 62.26 -10.25
CA ILE A 268 -12.33 62.22 -8.85
C ILE A 268 -12.58 63.62 -8.27
N SER A 269 -11.83 64.65 -8.71
CA SER A 269 -11.97 66.03 -8.28
C SER A 269 -13.07 66.80 -8.98
N LYS A 270 -13.64 66.29 -10.10
CA LYS A 270 -14.64 66.95 -10.94
C LYS A 270 -16.02 66.29 -10.85
N MET A 271 -16.18 65.19 -10.13
CA MET A 271 -17.44 64.44 -10.01
C MET A 271 -18.19 64.83 -8.74
N SER A 272 -19.51 64.82 -8.80
CA SER A 272 -20.37 64.94 -7.61
C SER A 272 -20.23 63.70 -6.72
N GLU A 273 -20.60 63.81 -5.45
CA GLU A 273 -20.55 62.65 -4.54
C GLU A 273 -21.50 61.52 -5.00
N GLU A 274 -22.69 61.87 -5.53
CA GLU A 274 -23.64 60.88 -6.08
C GLU A 274 -23.05 60.13 -7.29
N GLU A 275 -22.38 60.82 -8.20
CA GLU A 275 -21.70 60.19 -9.35
C GLU A 275 -20.54 59.28 -8.93
N LYS A 276 -19.77 59.66 -7.89
CA LYS A 276 -18.71 58.85 -7.32
C LYS A 276 -19.26 57.56 -6.68
N GLU A 277 -20.34 57.70 -5.87
CA GLU A 277 -20.97 56.54 -5.24
C GLU A 277 -21.58 55.60 -6.27
N GLY A 278 -22.28 56.12 -7.29
CA GLY A 278 -22.81 55.34 -8.40
C GLY A 278 -21.72 54.54 -9.13
N LEU A 279 -20.61 55.23 -9.49
CA LEU A 279 -19.51 54.58 -10.18
C LEU A 279 -18.77 53.53 -9.30
N LEU A 280 -18.64 53.80 -8.00
CA LEU A 280 -18.11 52.85 -7.04
C LEU A 280 -19.01 51.62 -6.87
N ALA A 281 -20.34 51.81 -6.88
CA ALA A 281 -21.30 50.70 -6.82
C ALA A 281 -21.19 49.80 -8.04
N GLU A 282 -21.11 50.40 -9.25
CA GLU A 282 -20.91 49.65 -10.51
C GLU A 282 -19.57 48.86 -10.51
N ILE A 283 -18.48 49.48 -10.06
CA ILE A 283 -17.18 48.81 -9.94
C ILE A 283 -17.27 47.65 -8.96
N ARG A 284 -17.97 47.81 -7.83
CA ARG A 284 -18.17 46.72 -6.84
C ARG A 284 -18.96 45.57 -7.44
N GLU A 285 -19.99 45.86 -8.23
CA GLU A 285 -20.80 44.84 -8.91
C GLU A 285 -20.00 44.10 -9.98
N LEU A 286 -19.26 44.82 -10.83
CA LEU A 286 -18.35 44.21 -11.80
C LEU A 286 -17.31 43.33 -11.16
N ARG A 287 -16.68 43.76 -10.07
CA ARG A 287 -15.75 42.95 -9.30
C ARG A 287 -16.42 41.71 -8.68
N ARG A 288 -17.68 41.79 -8.27
CA ARG A 288 -18.47 40.66 -7.80
C ARG A 288 -18.73 39.67 -8.92
N SER A 289 -19.14 40.15 -10.09
CA SER A 289 -19.40 39.32 -11.27
C SER A 289 -18.13 38.66 -11.84
N LEU A 290 -16.97 39.32 -11.77
CA LEU A 290 -15.68 38.75 -12.16
C LEU A 290 -15.30 37.51 -11.31
N ARG A 291 -15.74 37.48 -10.04
CA ARG A 291 -15.47 36.34 -9.17
C ARG A 291 -16.25 35.07 -9.55
N SER A 292 -17.35 35.20 -10.30
CA SER A 292 -18.11 34.05 -10.80
C SER A 292 -17.52 33.45 -12.09
N ILE A 293 -16.68 34.21 -12.82
CA ILE A 293 -16.09 33.75 -14.08
C ILE A 293 -14.68 33.18 -13.82
N PRO A 294 -14.33 32.02 -14.40
CA PRO A 294 -12.95 31.51 -14.35
C PRO A 294 -11.98 32.46 -15.03
N TYR A 295 -10.84 32.76 -14.40
CA TYR A 295 -9.80 33.63 -14.99
C TYR A 295 -9.21 33.03 -16.27
N SER A 296 -8.90 31.75 -16.27
CA SER A 296 -8.31 31.04 -17.39
C SER A 296 -9.38 30.38 -18.25
N ASP A 297 -9.18 30.35 -19.55
CA ASP A 297 -9.97 29.53 -20.47
C ASP A 297 -9.77 28.06 -20.16
N GLN A 298 -10.86 27.40 -19.77
CA GLN A 298 -10.81 25.99 -19.41
C GLN A 298 -10.74 25.06 -20.64
N MET A 299 -11.07 25.58 -21.82
CA MET A 299 -11.09 24.86 -23.10
C MET A 299 -9.99 25.32 -24.05
N ASP A 300 -8.95 26.00 -23.52
CA ASP A 300 -7.81 26.44 -24.32
C ASP A 300 -7.10 25.28 -24.99
N GLU A 301 -7.21 25.19 -26.30
CA GLU A 301 -6.61 24.14 -27.12
C GLU A 301 -5.08 24.21 -27.16
N GLY A 302 -4.52 25.42 -26.95
CA GLY A 302 -3.08 25.63 -26.87
C GLY A 302 -2.45 25.20 -25.55
N TYR A 303 -3.24 24.69 -24.60
CA TYR A 303 -2.74 24.24 -23.30
C TYR A 303 -3.14 22.80 -23.02
N LYS A 304 -2.20 21.88 -23.20
CA LYS A 304 -2.40 20.46 -22.92
C LYS A 304 -1.40 19.95 -21.89
N ARG A 305 -1.85 19.05 -21.01
CA ARG A 305 -1.01 18.38 -20.02
C ARG A 305 -1.46 16.94 -19.85
N VAL A 306 -0.48 16.06 -19.67
CA VAL A 306 -0.69 14.70 -19.21
C VAL A 306 0.06 14.51 -17.90
N PHE A 307 -0.61 13.93 -16.92
CA PHE A 307 -0.07 13.52 -15.63
C PHE A 307 -0.18 12.02 -15.51
N TYR A 308 0.81 11.39 -14.91
CA TYR A 308 0.87 9.95 -14.77
C TYR A 308 1.28 9.57 -13.35
N ILE A 309 0.69 8.50 -12.83
CA ILE A 309 1.08 7.85 -11.60
C ILE A 309 0.73 6.37 -11.65
N ARG A 310 1.59 5.53 -11.10
CA ARG A 310 1.41 4.08 -11.04
C ARG A 310 1.60 3.55 -9.62
N TYR A 311 0.77 2.59 -9.25
CA TYR A 311 0.91 1.81 -8.03
C TYR A 311 0.83 0.31 -8.38
N ALA A 312 1.96 -0.37 -8.47
CA ALA A 312 2.09 -1.72 -9.01
C ALA A 312 1.52 -1.82 -10.44
N ASP A 313 0.46 -2.57 -10.65
CA ASP A 313 -0.26 -2.75 -11.90
C ASP A 313 -1.38 -1.72 -12.15
N ASP A 314 -1.85 -1.06 -11.09
CA ASP A 314 -2.84 0.04 -11.20
C ASP A 314 -2.16 1.36 -11.58
N PHE A 315 -2.70 2.09 -12.56
CA PHE A 315 -2.21 3.43 -12.89
C PHE A 315 -3.37 4.41 -13.14
N LEU A 316 -3.08 5.69 -12.95
CA LEU A 316 -4.00 6.77 -13.22
C LEU A 316 -3.32 7.83 -14.08
N ILE A 317 -3.96 8.20 -15.19
CA ILE A 317 -3.50 9.28 -16.06
C ILE A 317 -4.52 10.41 -15.97
N GLY A 318 -4.04 11.64 -15.78
CA GLY A 318 -4.85 12.84 -15.82
C GLY A 318 -4.56 13.64 -17.07
N VAL A 319 -5.56 13.95 -17.88
CA VAL A 319 -5.42 14.66 -19.14
C VAL A 319 -6.11 16.02 -19.03
N ILE A 320 -5.37 17.08 -19.35
CA ILE A 320 -5.91 18.42 -19.66
C ILE A 320 -5.91 18.54 -21.17
N GLY A 321 -7.09 18.50 -21.76
CA GLY A 321 -7.32 18.51 -23.21
C GLY A 321 -8.76 18.13 -23.53
N ARG A 322 -9.02 17.84 -24.81
CA ARG A 322 -10.31 17.31 -25.29
C ARG A 322 -10.48 15.85 -24.91
N LYS A 323 -11.69 15.31 -25.00
CA LYS A 323 -11.95 13.87 -24.78
C LYS A 323 -11.17 12.99 -25.76
N ALA A 324 -11.08 13.43 -27.02
CA ALA A 324 -10.28 12.75 -28.04
C ALA A 324 -8.79 12.63 -27.66
N ASP A 325 -8.21 13.65 -26.99
CA ASP A 325 -6.84 13.58 -26.48
C ASP A 325 -6.69 12.48 -25.42
N ALA A 326 -7.68 12.30 -24.54
CA ALA A 326 -7.67 11.23 -23.53
C ALA A 326 -7.86 9.83 -24.17
N GLU A 327 -8.68 9.74 -25.21
CA GLU A 327 -8.86 8.51 -26.00
C GLU A 327 -7.56 8.14 -26.72
N GLN A 328 -6.87 9.12 -27.32
CA GLN A 328 -5.57 8.92 -27.95
C GLN A 328 -4.52 8.43 -26.94
N VAL A 329 -4.41 9.10 -25.77
CA VAL A 329 -3.50 8.67 -24.70
C VAL A 329 -3.78 7.22 -24.29
N LYS A 330 -5.05 6.85 -24.10
CA LYS A 330 -5.43 5.46 -23.76
C LYS A 330 -4.98 4.47 -24.84
N GLN A 331 -5.18 4.80 -26.12
CA GLN A 331 -4.79 3.94 -27.24
C GLN A 331 -3.26 3.79 -27.33
N ASP A 332 -2.51 4.88 -27.22
CA ASP A 332 -1.05 4.86 -27.33
C ASP A 332 -0.40 4.08 -26.17
N VAL A 333 -0.92 4.28 -24.94
CA VAL A 333 -0.48 3.49 -23.77
C VAL A 333 -0.83 2.01 -23.95
N GLY A 334 -2.02 1.70 -24.45
CA GLY A 334 -2.44 0.32 -24.72
C GLY A 334 -1.59 -0.35 -25.79
N ARG A 335 -1.24 0.39 -26.84
CA ARG A 335 -0.33 -0.08 -27.88
C ARG A 335 1.06 -0.37 -27.31
N PHE A 336 1.65 0.56 -26.56
CA PHE A 336 2.95 0.37 -25.91
C PHE A 336 2.97 -0.87 -25.00
N ILE A 337 1.97 -1.03 -24.15
CA ILE A 337 1.86 -2.17 -23.23
C ILE A 337 1.79 -3.49 -24.01
N ARG A 338 1.07 -3.53 -25.13
CA ARG A 338 0.93 -4.73 -25.95
C ARG A 338 2.21 -5.05 -26.74
N GLU A 339 2.77 -4.07 -27.43
CA GLU A 339 3.89 -4.28 -28.34
C GLU A 339 5.23 -4.41 -27.63
N ASN A 340 5.48 -3.64 -26.57
CA ASN A 340 6.77 -3.59 -25.89
C ASN A 340 6.83 -4.46 -24.62
N LEU A 341 5.69 -4.63 -23.95
CA LEU A 341 5.61 -5.38 -22.69
C LEU A 341 4.82 -6.70 -22.84
N HIS A 342 4.30 -7.03 -24.00
CA HIS A 342 3.50 -8.23 -24.26
C HIS A 342 2.40 -8.44 -23.18
N LEU A 343 1.84 -7.34 -22.68
CA LEU A 343 0.76 -7.32 -21.69
C LEU A 343 -0.50 -6.72 -22.28
N GLU A 344 -1.63 -6.95 -21.63
CA GLU A 344 -2.93 -6.40 -22.03
C GLU A 344 -3.51 -5.50 -20.94
N MET A 345 -4.11 -4.38 -21.35
CA MET A 345 -4.95 -3.60 -20.44
C MET A 345 -6.30 -4.30 -20.25
N SER A 346 -6.84 -4.20 -19.04
CA SER A 346 -8.20 -4.67 -18.75
C SER A 346 -9.22 -3.71 -19.35
N GLU A 347 -9.92 -4.09 -20.42
CA GLU A 347 -10.93 -3.23 -21.05
C GLU A 347 -12.07 -2.85 -20.10
N GLU A 348 -12.51 -3.80 -19.28
CA GLU A 348 -13.59 -3.59 -18.29
C GLU A 348 -13.24 -2.56 -17.22
N LYS A 349 -11.96 -2.43 -16.88
CA LYS A 349 -11.49 -1.55 -15.80
C LYS A 349 -10.78 -0.29 -16.32
N THR A 350 -10.36 -0.26 -17.58
CA THR A 350 -9.71 0.89 -18.18
C THR A 350 -10.74 1.85 -18.72
N LEU A 351 -11.17 2.78 -17.87
CA LEU A 351 -12.23 3.73 -18.16
C LEU A 351 -11.67 5.12 -18.43
N ILE A 352 -12.40 5.90 -19.22
CA ILE A 352 -12.18 7.34 -19.38
C ILE A 352 -13.29 8.07 -18.63
N THR A 353 -12.93 8.67 -17.49
CA THR A 353 -13.87 9.33 -16.58
C THR A 353 -13.68 10.83 -16.66
N HIS A 354 -14.79 11.59 -16.78
CA HIS A 354 -14.70 13.05 -16.76
C HIS A 354 -14.23 13.55 -15.40
N GLY A 355 -13.41 14.61 -15.37
CA GLY A 355 -12.78 15.11 -14.14
C GLY A 355 -13.73 15.47 -13.00
N HIS A 356 -15.00 15.77 -13.30
CA HIS A 356 -16.02 16.05 -12.30
C HIS A 356 -16.81 14.82 -11.84
N ASP A 357 -16.59 13.69 -12.48
CA ASP A 357 -17.13 12.40 -12.06
C ASP A 357 -16.11 11.69 -11.15
N PHE A 358 -16.47 10.53 -10.61
CA PHE A 358 -15.65 9.79 -9.69
C PHE A 358 -14.81 8.72 -10.40
N ALA A 359 -13.54 9.04 -10.66
CA ALA A 359 -12.56 8.05 -11.07
C ALA A 359 -12.13 7.20 -9.87
N LYS A 360 -11.87 5.92 -10.07
CA LYS A 360 -11.46 4.99 -9.01
C LYS A 360 -9.96 4.78 -9.05
N PHE A 361 -9.28 5.08 -7.96
CA PHE A 361 -7.85 4.81 -7.82
C PHE A 361 -7.51 4.42 -6.38
N LEU A 362 -6.83 3.29 -6.21
CA LEU A 362 -6.42 2.75 -4.90
C LEU A 362 -7.56 2.74 -3.87
N GLY A 363 -8.74 2.30 -4.28
CA GLY A 363 -9.89 2.21 -3.38
C GLY A 363 -10.52 3.54 -2.96
N TYR A 364 -10.04 4.67 -3.46
CA TYR A 364 -10.65 5.98 -3.32
C TYR A 364 -11.43 6.35 -4.57
N GLU A 365 -12.37 7.28 -4.43
CA GLU A 365 -12.97 8.04 -5.52
C GLU A 365 -12.26 9.36 -5.66
N VAL A 366 -11.76 9.63 -6.86
CA VAL A 366 -10.97 10.81 -7.22
C VAL A 366 -11.80 11.69 -8.14
N THR A 367 -11.92 12.99 -7.84
CA THR A 367 -12.64 13.93 -8.68
C THR A 367 -12.01 15.32 -8.63
N ILE A 368 -12.34 16.16 -9.59
CA ILE A 368 -11.93 17.56 -9.65
C ILE A 368 -13.05 18.45 -9.10
N ALA A 369 -12.74 19.25 -8.10
CA ALA A 369 -13.72 20.13 -7.48
C ALA A 369 -14.26 21.17 -8.44
N LYS A 370 -15.59 21.29 -8.52
CA LYS A 370 -16.30 22.42 -9.13
C LYS A 370 -16.29 23.57 -8.12
N GLY A 371 -15.36 24.51 -8.27
CA GLY A 371 -15.23 25.57 -7.28
C GLY A 371 -16.04 26.80 -7.64
N GLU A 372 -17.22 26.97 -7.04
CA GLU A 372 -17.95 28.25 -7.04
C GLU A 372 -17.89 28.97 -5.69
N CYS A 373 -17.25 28.36 -4.70
CA CYS A 373 -17.14 28.93 -3.36
C CYS A 373 -16.08 30.01 -3.27
N ASN A 374 -16.47 31.17 -2.76
CA ASN A 374 -15.57 32.25 -2.40
C ASN A 374 -15.32 32.25 -0.90
N LYS A 375 -14.04 32.32 -0.49
CA LYS A 375 -13.64 32.48 0.91
C LYS A 375 -12.82 33.74 1.10
N LYS A 376 -13.02 34.43 2.24
CA LYS A 376 -12.13 35.51 2.66
C LYS A 376 -10.80 34.93 3.13
N THR A 377 -9.70 35.49 2.66
CA THR A 377 -8.36 35.17 3.18
C THR A 377 -8.16 35.86 4.53
N LYS A 378 -7.09 35.48 5.24
CA LYS A 378 -6.70 36.17 6.47
C LYS A 378 -6.43 37.67 6.28
N THR A 379 -6.08 38.08 5.07
CA THR A 379 -5.85 39.47 4.65
C THR A 379 -7.12 40.18 4.18
N GLY A 380 -8.30 39.61 4.37
CA GLY A 380 -9.60 40.18 3.96
C GLY A 380 -9.94 40.02 2.47
N ALA A 381 -9.00 39.62 1.62
CA ALA A 381 -9.25 39.41 0.20
C ALA A 381 -10.15 38.20 -0.05
N THR A 382 -11.13 38.34 -0.93
CA THR A 382 -12.01 37.21 -1.30
C THR A 382 -11.35 36.41 -2.42
N ARG A 383 -11.14 35.11 -2.20
CA ARG A 383 -10.60 34.18 -3.18
C ARG A 383 -11.61 33.13 -3.56
N ARG A 384 -11.61 32.73 -4.81
CA ARG A 384 -12.25 31.49 -5.27
C ARG A 384 -11.45 30.31 -4.73
N VAL A 385 -12.09 29.36 -4.07
CA VAL A 385 -11.41 28.21 -3.45
C VAL A 385 -11.89 26.90 -4.06
N ASN A 386 -10.98 25.92 -4.05
CA ASN A 386 -11.17 24.55 -4.55
C ASN A 386 -11.41 24.39 -6.05
N ASN A 387 -11.35 25.44 -6.85
CA ASN A 387 -11.50 25.33 -8.30
C ASN A 387 -10.35 24.49 -8.89
N GLY A 388 -10.70 23.42 -9.59
CA GLY A 388 -9.74 22.53 -10.22
C GLY A 388 -8.91 21.65 -9.28
N LYS A 389 -9.10 21.72 -7.96
CA LYS A 389 -8.37 20.88 -7.02
C LYS A 389 -8.88 19.46 -7.04
N VAL A 390 -7.97 18.51 -6.89
CA VAL A 390 -8.31 17.11 -6.71
C VAL A 390 -8.90 16.88 -5.33
N MET A 391 -10.05 16.22 -5.30
CA MET A 391 -10.74 15.78 -4.10
C MET A 391 -10.74 14.26 -4.03
N LEU A 392 -10.51 13.72 -2.86
CA LEU A 392 -10.54 12.28 -2.59
C LEU A 392 -11.73 11.96 -1.71
N TYR A 393 -12.46 10.90 -2.04
CA TYR A 393 -13.65 10.48 -1.29
C TYR A 393 -13.56 9.01 -0.89
N VAL A 394 -14.21 8.69 0.22
CA VAL A 394 -14.44 7.31 0.68
C VAL A 394 -15.65 6.77 -0.09
N PRO A 395 -15.51 5.72 -0.91
CA PRO A 395 -16.64 5.12 -1.60
C PRO A 395 -17.61 4.49 -0.61
N HIS A 396 -18.92 4.73 -0.81
CA HIS A 396 -19.97 4.23 0.09
C HIS A 396 -19.98 2.70 0.16
N ASP A 397 -19.90 2.05 -0.99
CA ASP A 397 -19.92 0.58 -1.10
C ASP A 397 -18.77 -0.10 -0.33
N LYS A 398 -17.60 0.54 -0.24
CA LYS A 398 -16.40 -0.04 0.40
C LYS A 398 -16.55 -0.21 1.90
N TRP A 399 -17.01 0.81 2.61
CA TRP A 399 -17.17 0.70 4.05
C TRP A 399 -18.42 -0.10 4.45
N VAL A 400 -19.48 -0.09 3.62
CA VAL A 400 -20.64 -0.96 3.82
C VAL A 400 -20.28 -2.43 3.65
N LYS A 401 -19.61 -2.79 2.54
CA LYS A 401 -19.10 -4.16 2.31
C LYS A 401 -18.18 -4.62 3.45
N ARG A 402 -17.40 -3.69 4.04
CA ARG A 402 -16.54 -4.02 5.17
C ARG A 402 -17.35 -4.37 6.42
N LEU A 403 -18.43 -3.63 6.73
CA LEU A 403 -19.34 -3.96 7.83
C LEU A 403 -20.01 -5.34 7.65
N LEU A 404 -20.45 -5.64 6.42
CA LEU A 404 -21.03 -6.95 6.09
C LEU A 404 -19.98 -8.06 6.25
N SER A 405 -18.75 -7.86 5.77
CA SER A 405 -17.66 -8.84 5.89
C SER A 405 -17.24 -9.10 7.36
N TYR A 406 -17.40 -8.11 8.22
CA TYR A 406 -17.18 -8.26 9.66
C TYR A 406 -18.35 -8.94 10.38
N HIS A 407 -19.47 -9.20 9.69
CA HIS A 407 -20.73 -9.64 10.29
C HIS A 407 -21.20 -8.69 11.40
N ALA A 408 -21.00 -7.39 11.20
CA ALA A 408 -21.42 -6.34 12.14
C ALA A 408 -22.75 -5.68 11.73
N LEU A 409 -23.16 -5.85 10.47
CA LEU A 409 -24.35 -5.25 9.87
C LEU A 409 -25.18 -6.31 9.17
N LYS A 410 -26.51 -6.20 9.31
CA LYS A 410 -27.51 -6.85 8.47
C LYS A 410 -28.36 -5.78 7.79
N ILE A 411 -28.53 -5.86 6.49
CA ILE A 411 -29.40 -4.97 5.73
C ILE A 411 -30.73 -5.73 5.51
N LYS A 412 -31.83 -5.11 5.89
CA LYS A 412 -33.20 -5.57 5.66
C LYS A 412 -33.88 -4.58 4.73
N HIS A 413 -34.84 -5.04 3.96
CA HIS A 413 -35.68 -4.19 3.14
C HIS A 413 -37.08 -4.12 3.75
N ASP A 414 -37.53 -2.91 4.07
CA ASP A 414 -38.86 -2.69 4.62
C ASP A 414 -39.88 -2.61 3.49
N LYS A 415 -40.60 -3.70 3.30
CA LYS A 415 -41.64 -3.83 2.26
C LYS A 415 -42.82 -2.88 2.43
N GLN A 416 -43.09 -2.46 3.69
CA GLN A 416 -44.21 -1.55 4.01
C GLN A 416 -43.88 -0.10 3.64
N ASN A 417 -42.59 0.29 3.65
CA ASN A 417 -42.11 1.64 3.35
C ASN A 417 -41.36 1.70 1.99
N GLY A 418 -41.91 1.13 0.93
CA GLY A 418 -41.34 1.25 -0.39
C GLY A 418 -40.00 0.51 -0.60
N ASN A 419 -39.80 -0.61 0.07
CA ASN A 419 -38.59 -1.43 0.01
C ASN A 419 -37.32 -0.72 0.47
N LYS A 420 -37.45 0.24 1.39
CA LYS A 420 -36.37 1.05 1.95
C LYS A 420 -35.38 0.19 2.74
N GLU A 421 -34.09 0.41 2.55
CA GLU A 421 -33.06 -0.27 3.33
C GLU A 421 -33.08 0.13 4.81
N VAL A 422 -33.18 -0.86 5.68
CA VAL A 422 -33.06 -0.72 7.13
C VAL A 422 -31.79 -1.40 7.61
N TRP A 423 -30.91 -0.65 8.21
CA TRP A 423 -29.61 -1.11 8.69
C TRP A 423 -29.70 -1.53 10.15
N GLU A 424 -29.43 -2.80 10.38
CA GLU A 424 -29.45 -3.40 11.71
C GLU A 424 -28.03 -3.81 12.14
N PRO A 425 -27.40 -3.12 13.12
CA PRO A 425 -26.19 -3.62 13.75
C PRO A 425 -26.45 -4.97 14.44
N VAL A 426 -25.60 -5.98 14.20
CA VAL A 426 -25.78 -7.32 14.77
C VAL A 426 -24.59 -7.72 15.64
N ARG A 427 -24.83 -8.66 16.58
CA ARG A 427 -23.78 -9.24 17.41
C ARG A 427 -22.85 -10.13 16.56
N ARG A 428 -21.58 -10.14 16.88
CA ARG A 428 -20.57 -10.99 16.20
C ARG A 428 -20.37 -12.27 17.01
N THR A 429 -21.10 -13.33 16.65
CA THR A 429 -21.13 -14.59 17.39
C THR A 429 -19.76 -15.23 17.55
N ARG A 430 -18.88 -15.10 16.54
CA ARG A 430 -17.51 -15.63 16.57
C ARG A 430 -16.60 -15.00 17.62
N LEU A 431 -17.00 -13.88 18.23
CA LEU A 431 -16.22 -13.20 19.28
C LEU A 431 -16.72 -13.48 20.69
N LEU A 432 -17.84 -14.17 20.87
CA LEU A 432 -18.49 -14.34 22.18
C LEU A 432 -17.63 -15.11 23.19
N HIS A 433 -16.77 -16.02 22.71
CA HIS A 433 -15.88 -16.86 23.53
C HIS A 433 -14.55 -16.17 23.88
N LEU A 434 -14.25 -15.02 23.25
CA LEU A 434 -13.03 -14.26 23.55
C LEU A 434 -13.18 -13.47 24.85
N ASP A 435 -12.06 -13.07 25.47
CA ASP A 435 -12.11 -12.15 26.60
C ASP A 435 -12.53 -10.73 26.18
N ASP A 436 -12.89 -9.91 27.18
CA ASP A 436 -13.41 -8.57 26.93
C ASP A 436 -12.38 -7.64 26.26
N LEU A 437 -11.12 -7.82 26.64
CA LEU A 437 -10.02 -7.04 26.10
C LEU A 437 -9.76 -7.42 24.62
N GLU A 438 -9.81 -8.71 24.29
CA GLU A 438 -9.68 -9.18 22.93
C GLU A 438 -10.82 -8.69 22.04
N ILE A 439 -12.07 -8.77 22.53
CA ILE A 439 -13.24 -8.27 21.81
C ILE A 439 -13.05 -6.77 21.51
N LEU A 440 -12.76 -5.96 22.54
CA LEU A 440 -12.61 -4.52 22.38
C LEU A 440 -11.46 -4.16 21.43
N ASN A 441 -10.31 -4.82 21.56
CA ASN A 441 -9.15 -4.60 20.70
C ASN A 441 -9.43 -4.96 19.23
N GLN A 442 -10.22 -6.02 18.97
CA GLN A 442 -10.63 -6.39 17.62
C GLN A 442 -11.44 -5.28 16.95
N TYR A 443 -12.47 -4.75 17.66
CA TYR A 443 -13.27 -3.62 17.14
C TYR A 443 -12.42 -2.37 16.93
N ASN A 444 -11.56 -2.03 17.88
CA ASN A 444 -10.65 -0.87 17.78
C ASN A 444 -9.69 -0.99 16.60
N ALA A 445 -9.10 -2.17 16.39
CA ALA A 445 -8.19 -2.42 15.28
C ALA A 445 -8.88 -2.27 13.92
N GLU A 446 -10.09 -2.79 13.79
CA GLU A 446 -10.88 -2.69 12.56
C GLU A 446 -11.30 -1.25 12.23
N ILE A 447 -11.75 -0.48 13.25
CA ILE A 447 -12.11 0.94 13.09
C ILE A 447 -10.88 1.77 12.74
N ARG A 448 -9.79 1.59 13.48
CA ARG A 448 -8.54 2.31 13.29
C ARG A 448 -7.89 2.00 11.93
N GLY A 449 -7.96 0.74 11.52
CA GLY A 449 -7.46 0.30 10.22
C GLY A 449 -8.19 0.96 9.05
N LEU A 450 -9.52 1.02 9.09
CA LEU A 450 -10.31 1.68 8.06
C LEU A 450 -10.05 3.20 8.03
N TYR A 451 -10.02 3.86 9.20
CA TYR A 451 -9.71 5.28 9.27
C TYR A 451 -8.28 5.58 8.79
N ASN A 452 -7.30 4.81 9.19
CA ASN A 452 -5.91 5.01 8.74
C ASN A 452 -5.79 4.91 7.23
N TYR A 453 -6.53 4.02 6.60
CA TYR A 453 -6.56 3.90 5.14
C TYR A 453 -7.19 5.15 4.48
N TYR A 454 -8.37 5.60 4.96
CA TYR A 454 -9.15 6.67 4.34
C TYR A 454 -8.90 8.08 4.91
N ARG A 455 -7.93 8.27 5.78
CA ARG A 455 -7.68 9.56 6.46
C ARG A 455 -7.37 10.75 5.55
N LEU A 456 -6.97 10.50 4.28
CA LEU A 456 -6.75 11.55 3.28
C LEU A 456 -8.05 12.07 2.66
N ALA A 457 -9.14 11.34 2.77
CA ALA A 457 -10.40 11.65 2.12
C ALA A 457 -11.02 12.95 2.64
N ASN A 458 -11.61 13.71 1.73
CA ASN A 458 -12.29 14.96 2.05
C ASN A 458 -13.58 14.74 2.85
N ASN A 459 -14.24 13.59 2.63
CA ASN A 459 -15.45 13.17 3.33
C ASN A 459 -15.18 12.13 4.43
N VAL A 460 -13.99 12.07 4.99
CA VAL A 460 -13.61 11.03 5.98
C VAL A 460 -14.59 10.95 7.16
N SER A 461 -15.30 12.05 7.46
CA SER A 461 -16.36 12.11 8.47
C SER A 461 -17.51 11.13 8.22
N VAL A 462 -17.69 10.62 6.98
CA VAL A 462 -18.69 9.56 6.68
C VAL A 462 -18.43 8.29 7.50
N LEU A 463 -17.20 8.08 7.95
CA LEU A 463 -16.84 6.96 8.82
C LEU A 463 -17.48 7.04 10.23
N ASN A 464 -18.13 8.16 10.61
CA ASN A 464 -18.99 8.20 11.78
C ASN A 464 -20.16 7.22 11.66
N ASN A 465 -20.72 7.02 10.45
CA ASN A 465 -21.78 6.05 10.23
C ASN A 465 -21.25 4.61 10.40
N PHE A 466 -20.05 4.33 9.88
CA PHE A 466 -19.37 3.06 10.11
C PHE A 466 -19.13 2.81 11.60
N TYR A 467 -18.61 3.81 12.33
CA TYR A 467 -18.39 3.76 13.77
C TYR A 467 -19.67 3.50 14.55
N TYR A 468 -20.77 4.16 14.19
CA TYR A 468 -22.06 3.95 14.82
C TYR A 468 -22.49 2.48 14.76
N VAL A 469 -22.43 1.87 13.58
CA VAL A 469 -22.76 0.44 13.40
C VAL A 469 -21.80 -0.44 14.21
N MET A 470 -20.49 -0.18 14.16
CA MET A 470 -19.48 -0.95 14.91
C MET A 470 -19.69 -0.84 16.42
N ARG A 471 -20.03 0.34 16.93
CA ARG A 471 -20.33 0.56 18.35
C ARG A 471 -21.52 -0.26 18.82
N TYR A 472 -22.64 -0.20 18.10
CA TYR A 472 -23.83 -0.97 18.46
C TYR A 472 -23.62 -2.49 18.28
N SER A 473 -22.89 -2.91 17.27
CA SER A 473 -22.48 -4.31 17.09
C SER A 473 -21.63 -4.79 18.27
N MET A 474 -20.67 -3.98 18.74
CA MET A 474 -19.84 -4.28 19.91
C MET A 474 -20.73 -4.42 21.17
N LEU A 475 -21.60 -3.46 21.44
CA LEU A 475 -22.51 -3.51 22.59
C LEU A 475 -23.40 -4.75 22.56
N LYS A 476 -23.97 -5.11 21.39
CA LYS A 476 -24.76 -6.33 21.19
C LYS A 476 -23.90 -7.60 21.37
N THR A 477 -22.61 -7.56 21.02
CA THR A 477 -21.67 -8.68 21.22
C THR A 477 -21.42 -8.91 22.71
N PHE A 478 -21.11 -7.85 23.47
CA PHE A 478 -20.96 -7.94 24.93
C PHE A 478 -22.28 -8.38 25.61
N ALA A 479 -23.42 -7.81 25.20
CA ALA A 479 -24.72 -8.21 25.71
C ALA A 479 -25.02 -9.70 25.45
N GLY A 480 -24.68 -10.21 24.28
CA GLY A 480 -24.79 -11.62 23.95
C GLY A 480 -23.85 -12.53 24.76
N LYS A 481 -22.59 -12.08 24.99
CA LYS A 481 -21.62 -12.81 25.83
C LYS A 481 -22.12 -12.97 27.27
N TYR A 482 -22.63 -11.91 27.86
CA TYR A 482 -23.10 -11.89 29.26
C TYR A 482 -24.60 -12.20 29.42
N ARG A 483 -25.28 -12.57 28.33
CA ARG A 483 -26.74 -12.86 28.34
C ARG A 483 -27.57 -11.77 29.04
N THR A 484 -27.28 -10.50 28.72
CA THR A 484 -27.88 -9.34 29.37
C THR A 484 -28.30 -8.25 28.38
N ARG A 485 -28.94 -7.19 28.84
CA ARG A 485 -29.36 -6.04 28.02
C ARG A 485 -28.16 -5.09 27.77
N ILE A 486 -28.18 -4.38 26.63
CA ILE A 486 -27.15 -3.37 26.26
C ILE A 486 -27.02 -2.29 27.36
N SER A 487 -28.13 -1.86 28.00
CA SER A 487 -28.09 -0.86 29.07
C SER A 487 -27.19 -1.27 30.23
N ARG A 488 -27.25 -2.53 30.66
CA ARG A 488 -26.40 -3.07 31.73
C ARG A 488 -24.93 -3.12 31.31
N ILE A 489 -24.65 -3.45 30.04
CA ILE A 489 -23.28 -3.43 29.48
C ILE A 489 -22.71 -2.01 29.49
N ILE A 490 -23.51 -1.03 29.06
CA ILE A 490 -23.10 0.38 29.10
C ILE A 490 -22.81 0.80 30.53
N GLN A 491 -23.70 0.47 31.50
CA GLN A 491 -23.52 0.80 32.92
C GLN A 491 -22.22 0.18 33.47
N LYS A 492 -21.93 -1.09 33.14
CA LYS A 492 -20.75 -1.83 33.65
C LYS A 492 -19.41 -1.24 33.13
N TYR A 493 -19.35 -0.83 31.87
CA TYR A 493 -18.07 -0.45 31.21
C TYR A 493 -17.95 1.07 30.99
N ARG A 494 -18.95 1.88 31.33
CA ARG A 494 -18.91 3.32 31.14
C ARG A 494 -18.03 3.99 32.20
N GLN A 495 -17.03 4.75 31.73
CA GLN A 495 -16.25 5.68 32.57
C GLN A 495 -16.35 7.08 31.95
N GLY A 496 -17.10 7.98 32.56
CA GLY A 496 -17.44 9.28 31.99
C GLY A 496 -18.23 9.14 30.68
N LYS A 497 -17.63 9.57 29.55
CA LYS A 497 -18.22 9.47 28.20
C LYS A 497 -17.76 8.22 27.46
N ASP A 498 -16.73 7.53 27.95
CA ASP A 498 -16.05 6.46 27.25
C ASP A 498 -16.52 5.07 27.70
N PHE A 499 -16.38 4.11 26.81
CA PHE A 499 -16.50 2.68 27.11
C PHE A 499 -15.10 2.12 27.36
N VAL A 500 -14.86 1.59 28.56
CA VAL A 500 -13.52 1.21 29.05
C VAL A 500 -13.54 -0.22 29.56
N VAL A 501 -12.59 -1.03 29.09
CA VAL A 501 -12.29 -2.35 29.65
C VAL A 501 -11.01 -2.25 30.48
N GLU A 502 -11.10 -2.65 31.74
CA GLU A 502 -9.96 -2.71 32.65
C GLU A 502 -9.35 -4.10 32.67
N TYR A 503 -8.04 -4.19 32.85
CA TYR A 503 -7.33 -5.44 32.95
C TYR A 503 -6.13 -5.33 33.92
N PRO A 504 -5.77 -6.41 34.64
CA PRO A 504 -4.63 -6.41 35.54
C PRO A 504 -3.32 -6.42 34.76
N LYS A 505 -2.39 -5.53 35.11
CA LYS A 505 -1.01 -5.55 34.63
C LYS A 505 -0.12 -6.38 35.54
N LYS A 506 1.02 -6.92 35.03
CA LYS A 506 1.98 -7.73 35.80
C LYS A 506 2.55 -7.02 37.04
N ASN A 507 2.55 -5.68 37.08
CA ASN A 507 3.03 -4.88 38.20
C ASN A 507 1.93 -4.53 39.21
N GLY A 508 0.82 -5.25 39.23
CA GLY A 508 -0.32 -5.01 40.13
C GLY A 508 -1.19 -3.79 39.77
N LYS A 509 -0.77 -2.96 38.78
CA LYS A 509 -1.56 -1.80 38.35
C LYS A 509 -2.68 -2.23 37.39
N VAL A 510 -3.82 -1.50 37.42
CA VAL A 510 -4.90 -1.71 36.48
C VAL A 510 -4.58 -0.99 35.16
N GLY A 511 -4.63 -1.73 34.06
CA GLY A 511 -4.57 -1.19 32.71
C GLY A 511 -5.97 -0.88 32.21
N LYS A 512 -6.11 0.13 31.34
CA LYS A 512 -7.37 0.53 30.71
C LYS A 512 -7.23 0.55 29.20
N VAL A 513 -8.23 0.02 28.50
CA VAL A 513 -8.37 0.15 27.03
C VAL A 513 -9.72 0.78 26.75
N LEU A 514 -9.70 1.88 26.00
CA LEU A 514 -10.90 2.61 25.61
C LEU A 514 -11.39 2.09 24.25
N PHE A 515 -12.70 2.08 24.06
CA PHE A 515 -13.27 1.98 22.73
C PHE A 515 -12.89 3.23 21.93
N TYR A 516 -12.59 3.03 20.64
CA TYR A 516 -12.12 4.11 19.76
C TYR A 516 -12.95 5.40 19.90
N ASN A 517 -12.28 6.52 20.22
CA ASN A 517 -12.91 7.82 20.43
C ASN A 517 -12.12 9.00 19.79
N ASP A 518 -11.07 8.70 18.99
CA ASP A 518 -10.20 9.73 18.38
C ASP A 518 -10.92 10.55 17.29
N GLY A 519 -12.12 10.13 16.86
CA GLY A 519 -12.91 10.77 15.81
C GLY A 519 -12.32 10.54 14.40
N PHE A 520 -13.00 11.13 13.39
CA PHE A 520 -12.63 10.96 11.97
C PHE A 520 -12.40 12.32 11.33
N ARG A 521 -11.21 12.87 11.57
CA ARG A 521 -10.77 14.13 10.96
C ARG A 521 -9.80 13.84 9.82
N ARG A 522 -9.91 14.64 8.74
CA ARG A 522 -8.97 14.54 7.64
C ARG A 522 -7.54 14.81 8.13
N ASN A 523 -6.64 13.87 7.88
CA ASN A 523 -5.22 13.99 8.22
C ASN A 523 -4.36 13.78 6.97
N THR A 524 -3.66 14.84 6.57
CA THR A 524 -2.80 14.83 5.37
C THR A 524 -1.34 14.51 5.70
N LYS A 525 -0.98 14.31 6.97
CA LYS A 525 0.38 13.91 7.34
C LYS A 525 0.58 12.42 7.02
N VAL A 526 1.69 12.08 6.38
CA VAL A 526 2.14 10.68 6.26
C VAL A 526 2.94 10.40 7.53
N GLU A 527 2.43 9.51 8.35
CA GLU A 527 3.12 9.11 9.58
C GLU A 527 3.91 7.82 9.34
N SER A 528 5.00 7.66 10.10
CA SER A 528 5.68 6.38 10.24
C SER A 528 4.68 5.35 10.77
N GLY A 529 4.58 4.18 10.11
CA GLY A 529 3.62 3.13 10.47
C GLY A 529 2.47 2.93 9.46
N ASN A 530 2.52 3.58 8.30
CA ASN A 530 1.65 3.25 7.19
C ASN A 530 1.89 1.78 6.78
N PRO A 531 0.86 0.92 6.74
CA PRO A 531 1.01 -0.51 6.46
C PRO A 531 1.62 -0.83 5.09
N ASP A 532 1.58 0.13 4.15
CA ASP A 532 2.14 -0.01 2.82
C ASP A 532 3.62 0.36 2.72
N ILE A 533 4.20 0.93 3.79
CA ILE A 533 5.63 1.31 3.76
C ILE A 533 6.48 0.05 3.85
N VAL A 534 7.30 -0.17 2.83
CA VAL A 534 8.33 -1.21 2.83
C VAL A 534 9.48 -0.75 3.73
N ALA A 535 9.77 -1.52 4.78
CA ALA A 535 10.88 -1.20 5.69
C ALA A 535 12.23 -1.32 4.98
N ARG A 536 13.14 -0.37 5.25
CA ARG A 536 14.52 -0.44 4.75
C ARG A 536 15.26 -1.64 5.32
N ALA A 537 16.19 -2.19 4.53
CA ALA A 537 16.98 -3.36 4.91
C ALA A 537 17.74 -3.21 6.24
N VAL A 538 18.17 -1.99 6.53
CA VAL A 538 19.15 -1.68 7.58
C VAL A 538 18.52 -1.20 8.89
N GLU A 539 17.20 -0.94 8.97
CA GLU A 539 16.57 -0.26 10.11
C GLU A 539 16.09 -1.15 11.28
N ASN A 540 16.33 -2.46 11.26
CA ASN A 540 15.82 -3.36 12.29
C ASN A 540 16.92 -3.91 13.23
N TYR A 541 17.52 -3.05 14.02
CA TYR A 541 18.41 -3.48 15.12
C TYR A 541 17.68 -3.51 16.46
N GLY A 542 16.87 -4.55 16.71
CA GLY A 542 16.38 -4.84 18.06
C GLY A 542 17.52 -5.26 18.99
N ARG A 543 17.45 -4.88 20.28
CA ARG A 543 18.47 -5.17 21.32
C ARG A 543 18.83 -6.65 21.50
N ASN A 544 18.01 -7.59 20.98
CA ASN A 544 18.24 -9.03 20.97
C ASN A 544 17.95 -9.60 19.58
N SER A 545 18.84 -9.31 18.60
CA SER A 545 18.64 -9.84 17.26
C SER A 545 18.70 -11.37 17.29
N LEU A 546 17.81 -12.03 16.56
CA LEU A 546 17.79 -13.47 16.40
C LEU A 546 19.15 -14.00 15.89
N ILE A 547 19.83 -13.21 15.05
CA ILE A 547 21.16 -13.50 14.52
C ILE A 547 22.19 -13.58 15.64
N LYS A 548 22.20 -12.62 16.59
CA LYS A 548 23.14 -12.66 17.72
C LYS A 548 22.95 -13.90 18.59
N ARG A 549 21.70 -14.35 18.77
CA ARG A 549 21.38 -15.57 19.50
C ARG A 549 21.85 -16.83 18.76
N LEU A 550 21.69 -16.87 17.44
CA LEU A 550 22.19 -17.94 16.60
C LEU A 550 23.74 -17.99 16.60
N GLN A 551 24.39 -16.84 16.59
CA GLN A 551 25.85 -16.72 16.60
C GLN A 551 26.48 -16.88 17.99
N ALA A 552 25.70 -16.84 19.07
CA ALA A 552 26.18 -17.03 20.43
C ALA A 552 26.68 -18.47 20.68
N ASN A 553 26.37 -19.41 19.80
CA ASN A 553 26.74 -20.83 19.88
C ASN A 553 26.43 -21.49 21.25
N GLN A 554 25.41 -20.96 21.96
CA GLN A 554 24.97 -21.46 23.25
C GLN A 554 23.48 -21.82 23.20
N CYS A 555 23.15 -23.06 23.54
CA CYS A 555 21.78 -23.55 23.59
C CYS A 555 20.98 -22.86 24.71
N GLU A 556 19.88 -22.23 24.37
CA GLU A 556 19.01 -21.51 25.34
C GLU A 556 18.23 -22.44 26.27
N TRP A 557 18.27 -23.75 26.05
CA TRP A 557 17.60 -24.76 26.86
C TRP A 557 18.57 -25.49 27.78
N CYS A 558 19.52 -26.24 27.22
CA CYS A 558 20.45 -27.04 28.02
C CYS A 558 21.73 -26.28 28.40
N GLY A 559 21.97 -25.07 27.88
CA GLY A 559 23.16 -24.30 28.18
C GLY A 559 24.43 -24.74 27.46
N ALA A 560 24.41 -25.84 26.67
CA ALA A 560 25.59 -26.34 25.95
C ALA A 560 26.21 -25.23 25.07
N GLU A 561 27.53 -25.05 25.17
CA GLU A 561 28.31 -24.04 24.46
C GLU A 561 29.06 -24.67 23.28
N ASN A 562 29.39 -23.84 22.31
CA ASN A 562 30.13 -24.21 21.08
C ASN A 562 29.48 -25.33 20.27
N VAL A 563 28.16 -25.41 20.31
CA VAL A 563 27.36 -26.42 19.59
C VAL A 563 26.63 -25.76 18.42
N PRO A 564 26.40 -26.48 17.30
CA PRO A 564 25.54 -26.01 16.23
C PRO A 564 24.13 -25.73 16.75
N LEU A 565 23.62 -24.54 16.43
CA LEU A 565 22.31 -24.07 16.85
C LEU A 565 21.32 -24.05 15.69
N GLU A 566 20.09 -24.38 16.03
CA GLU A 566 18.90 -24.24 15.21
C GLU A 566 17.87 -23.38 15.93
N ILE A 567 17.16 -22.57 15.16
CA ILE A 567 16.11 -21.73 15.73
C ILE A 567 14.78 -22.46 15.63
N HIS A 568 14.24 -22.81 16.80
CA HIS A 568 12.87 -23.28 16.92
C HIS A 568 11.90 -22.10 16.79
N HIS A 569 10.86 -22.27 15.97
CA HIS A 569 9.83 -21.29 15.71
C HIS A 569 8.44 -21.79 16.08
N VAL A 570 7.63 -20.95 16.71
CA VAL A 570 6.20 -21.19 16.90
C VAL A 570 5.35 -20.21 16.11
N ARG A 571 4.23 -20.68 15.58
CA ARG A 571 3.33 -19.87 14.75
C ARG A 571 2.74 -18.71 15.55
N LYS A 572 2.23 -18.98 16.75
CA LYS A 572 1.72 -17.97 17.69
C LYS A 572 1.93 -18.46 19.12
N LEU A 573 2.34 -17.56 20.01
CA LEU A 573 2.49 -17.89 21.43
C LEU A 573 1.18 -18.33 22.10
N LYS A 574 0.04 -17.85 21.63
CA LYS A 574 -1.28 -18.25 22.13
C LYS A 574 -1.70 -19.68 21.74
N ASP A 575 -1.02 -20.28 20.75
CA ASP A 575 -1.29 -21.66 20.33
C ASP A 575 -0.55 -22.66 21.22
N LEU A 576 0.34 -22.19 22.12
CA LEU A 576 1.05 -23.01 23.11
C LEU A 576 0.15 -23.30 24.30
N SER A 577 0.15 -24.54 24.76
CA SER A 577 -0.69 -24.98 25.88
C SER A 577 -0.23 -24.44 27.24
N GLY A 578 1.05 -24.09 27.35
CA GLY A 578 1.72 -23.73 28.62
C GLY A 578 1.85 -24.88 29.60
N ARG A 579 1.73 -26.14 29.12
CA ARG A 579 1.87 -27.35 29.97
C ARG A 579 3.29 -27.84 30.04
N LYS A 580 4.07 -27.64 28.96
CA LYS A 580 5.47 -28.07 28.88
C LYS A 580 6.41 -26.93 29.30
N GLN A 581 7.54 -27.29 29.91
CA GLN A 581 8.50 -26.31 30.43
C GLN A 581 9.02 -25.37 29.35
N TRP A 582 9.32 -25.88 28.15
CA TRP A 582 9.78 -25.06 27.03
C TRP A 582 8.69 -24.08 26.53
N GLU A 583 7.41 -24.49 26.56
CA GLU A 583 6.28 -23.58 26.22
C GLU A 583 6.17 -22.47 27.26
N ILE A 584 6.29 -22.81 28.54
CA ILE A 584 6.29 -21.85 29.66
C ILE A 584 7.45 -20.85 29.49
N ALA A 585 8.65 -21.34 29.14
CA ALA A 585 9.81 -20.48 28.88
C ALA A 585 9.59 -19.51 27.70
N MET A 586 9.02 -19.98 26.57
CA MET A 586 8.71 -19.13 25.42
C MET A 586 7.61 -18.11 25.74
N ILE A 587 6.56 -18.51 26.42
CA ILE A 587 5.47 -17.63 26.87
C ILE A 587 6.01 -16.58 27.86
N GLY A 588 6.79 -17.00 28.85
CA GLY A 588 7.38 -16.12 29.86
C GLY A 588 8.33 -15.08 29.25
N ARG A 589 9.17 -15.49 28.31
CA ARG A 589 10.06 -14.61 27.55
C ARG A 589 9.35 -13.78 26.48
N LYS A 590 8.08 -14.05 26.20
CA LYS A 590 7.28 -13.45 25.12
C LYS A 590 7.97 -13.53 23.75
N ARG A 591 8.65 -14.63 23.46
CA ARG A 591 9.39 -14.85 22.22
C ARG A 591 8.81 -16.03 21.45
N LYS A 592 8.65 -15.88 20.15
CA LYS A 592 8.21 -16.94 19.23
C LYS A 592 9.36 -17.84 18.75
N THR A 593 10.56 -17.60 19.25
CA THR A 593 11.78 -18.29 18.81
C THR A 593 12.63 -18.70 20.00
N MET A 594 13.28 -19.87 19.90
CA MET A 594 14.25 -20.38 20.84
C MET A 594 15.48 -20.91 20.07
N ALA A 595 16.69 -20.53 20.47
CA ALA A 595 17.92 -21.07 19.89
C ALA A 595 18.30 -22.37 20.65
N LEU A 596 18.25 -23.49 19.96
CA LEU A 596 18.47 -24.83 20.52
C LEU A 596 19.64 -25.50 19.82
N CYS A 597 20.41 -26.35 20.52
CA CYS A 597 21.26 -27.31 19.85
C CYS A 597 20.40 -28.34 19.11
N VAL A 598 20.96 -28.97 18.09
CA VAL A 598 20.24 -29.97 17.26
C VAL A 598 19.57 -31.03 18.12
N TYR A 599 20.27 -31.53 19.13
CA TYR A 599 19.74 -32.57 20.05
C TYR A 599 18.50 -32.10 20.83
N CYS A 600 18.51 -30.87 21.37
CA CYS A 600 17.34 -30.30 22.07
C CYS A 600 16.20 -30.02 21.10
N HIS A 601 16.50 -29.60 19.88
CA HIS A 601 15.50 -29.31 18.85
C HIS A 601 14.77 -30.59 18.40
N ASP A 602 15.54 -31.68 18.16
CA ASP A 602 14.98 -32.98 17.83
C ASP A 602 14.12 -33.56 18.96
N LYS A 603 14.59 -33.45 20.22
CA LYS A 603 13.80 -33.85 21.40
C LYS A 603 12.49 -33.05 21.51
N LEU A 604 12.53 -31.75 21.19
CA LEU A 604 11.33 -30.92 21.22
C LEU A 604 10.30 -31.43 20.21
N HIS A 605 10.72 -31.70 18.96
CA HIS A 605 9.83 -32.25 17.94
C HIS A 605 9.34 -33.64 18.24
N ALA A 606 10.16 -34.47 18.89
CA ALA A 606 9.76 -35.79 19.38
C ALA A 606 8.86 -35.72 20.63
N GLY A 607 8.58 -34.54 21.17
CA GLY A 607 7.77 -34.33 22.36
C GLY A 607 8.46 -34.75 23.68
N LYS A 608 9.79 -34.94 23.67
CA LYS A 608 10.63 -35.45 24.74
C LYS A 608 11.59 -34.43 25.37
N LEU A 609 11.36 -33.15 25.13
CA LEU A 609 12.27 -32.09 25.61
C LEU A 609 12.09 -31.76 27.08
N ASP A 610 10.94 -32.03 27.68
CA ASP A 610 10.64 -31.82 29.10
C ASP A 610 11.00 -33.03 29.95
#